data_6751aea5c19b263a1abdd24cd0a01ae8
#
_entry.id   6751aea5c19b263a1abdd24cd0a01ae8
#
_cell.length_a   1.000
_cell.length_b   1.000
_cell.length_c   1.000
_cell.angle_alpha   90.00
_cell.angle_beta   90.00
_cell.angle_gamma   90.00
#
_symmetry.space_group_name_H-M   'P 1'
#
loop_
_entity.id
_entity.type
_entity.pdbx_description
1 polymer ?
#
loop_
_entity_poly.entity_id
_entity_poly.type
_entity_poly.pdbx_seq_one_letter_code
_entity_poly.pdbx_strand_id
1 'polypeptide(L)'
;MASSATIELNHWWKQLRFRQKNKKGWSEMLDETFLLHTNLTNEIPLFYTTKRNSIDGIKNLLSFSSTNIFERGGLGETALHIAVMNDNLEAAVALMDGAPELINEPMTSELFQGVTPLHIAVINQNISLVQHLISRGADVSTPRATGLYFKKRIRGLIYYGEHILSFAACTGNEDIISMVIDAGASTRVQDYKGNTVLHILILQPNQETACQTIELIMAHDEETDHSVPLDMVPNLRGLTPFKLAAREGNVVVFQHLVNKRRVFQCGLGPLTSHLYDLTEIDSWADNNSALEVVVSSRHREARRILEVTPVRELVSLKWNLYGKHYFRFLLFVYLLYISIFTACCMFRPLKPIPANYSKPDNDKTIYIQKRLNVCCYVTYGDHVRMGGEIISVVGAVAMLLLEIPDILRVGAKRYFGQTALGGPFHVILIIYGCLVVLLCVFRLCEVQDELTPMAACLVLGWCNVMFFARGFEMLGPLVIVVQKVGDTNVWNTFHSTFLCPTNNYDVVLQVVATILMLERRLPRRLVPRFGKCGLNYGLKACWYLSR
;
A
#
# COMPACT_ATOMS: atom_id res chain seq x y z
N MET A 1 -44.43 22.26 -19.37
CA MET A 1 -43.40 22.11 -20.40
C MET A 1 -42.16 22.89 -19.88
N ALA A 2 -41.32 22.25 -19.10
CA ALA A 2 -40.07 22.83 -18.64
C ALA A 2 -39.01 22.55 -19.70
N SER A 3 -38.63 23.61 -20.41
CA SER A 3 -37.51 23.63 -21.35
C SER A 3 -36.25 23.15 -20.63
N SER A 4 -35.69 22.05 -21.02
CA SER A 4 -34.36 21.60 -20.64
C SER A 4 -33.35 22.60 -21.22
N ALA A 5 -33.08 23.67 -20.51
CA ALA A 5 -31.92 24.50 -20.75
C ALA A 5 -30.70 23.58 -20.47
N THR A 6 -30.05 23.13 -21.52
CA THR A 6 -28.72 22.51 -21.46
C THR A 6 -27.80 23.58 -20.89
N ILE A 7 -27.57 23.48 -19.57
CA ILE A 7 -26.64 24.37 -18.86
C ILE A 7 -25.26 24.05 -19.44
N GLU A 8 -24.72 24.94 -20.26
CA GLU A 8 -23.34 24.90 -20.68
C GLU A 8 -22.46 25.06 -19.42
N LEU A 9 -21.98 23.94 -18.93
CA LEU A 9 -21.05 23.90 -17.79
C LEU A 9 -19.72 24.50 -18.25
N ASN A 10 -19.28 25.53 -17.57
CA ASN A 10 -17.98 26.14 -17.76
C ASN A 10 -16.86 25.10 -17.70
N HIS A 11 -15.73 25.35 -18.35
CA HIS A 11 -14.58 24.45 -18.40
C HIS A 11 -14.13 24.02 -17.01
N TRP A 12 -14.10 24.96 -16.04
CA TRP A 12 -13.80 24.72 -14.64
C TRP A 12 -14.72 23.66 -13.99
N TRP A 13 -16.05 23.82 -14.14
CA TRP A 13 -17.03 22.85 -13.64
C TRP A 13 -16.96 21.50 -14.35
N LYS A 14 -16.65 21.49 -15.64
CA LYS A 14 -16.45 20.23 -16.39
C LYS A 14 -15.24 19.46 -15.85
N GLN A 15 -14.14 20.14 -15.55
CA GLN A 15 -12.97 19.53 -14.93
C GLN A 15 -13.24 19.01 -13.52
N LEU A 16 -13.96 19.77 -12.70
CA LEU A 16 -14.34 19.36 -11.36
C LEU A 16 -15.30 18.15 -11.37
N ARG A 17 -16.29 18.15 -12.27
CA ARG A 17 -17.31 17.09 -12.35
C ARG A 17 -16.78 15.78 -12.93
N PHE A 18 -15.81 15.81 -13.81
CA PHE A 18 -15.26 14.60 -14.45
C PHE A 18 -14.65 13.63 -13.43
N ARG A 19 -14.08 14.10 -12.35
CA ARG A 19 -13.45 13.26 -11.30
C ARG A 19 -14.43 12.78 -10.22
N GLN A 20 -15.68 13.14 -10.30
CA GLN A 20 -16.72 12.95 -9.28
C GLN A 20 -17.36 11.54 -9.28
N LYS A 21 -17.28 10.81 -10.37
CA LYS A 21 -18.07 9.60 -10.64
C LYS A 21 -18.03 8.48 -9.58
N ASN A 22 -17.16 8.54 -8.59
CA ASN A 22 -16.88 7.40 -7.70
C ASN A 22 -17.02 7.67 -6.20
N LYS A 23 -17.56 8.82 -5.74
CA LYS A 23 -17.71 9.09 -4.30
C LYS A 23 -19.13 9.46 -3.92
N LYS A 24 -19.77 8.56 -3.17
CA LYS A 24 -21.13 8.69 -2.65
C LYS A 24 -21.31 9.98 -1.81
N GLY A 25 -22.32 10.76 -2.09
CA GLY A 25 -22.68 12.00 -1.37
C GLY A 25 -22.11 13.31 -1.92
N TRP A 26 -21.07 13.27 -2.76
CA TRP A 26 -20.50 14.49 -3.37
C TRP A 26 -21.34 15.02 -4.53
N SER A 27 -22.05 14.15 -5.24
CA SER A 27 -22.91 14.54 -6.36
C SER A 27 -23.98 15.51 -5.91
N GLU A 28 -24.71 15.15 -4.86
CA GLU A 28 -25.81 15.95 -4.31
C GLU A 28 -25.32 17.29 -3.78
N MET A 29 -24.24 17.27 -2.98
CA MET A 29 -23.67 18.49 -2.39
C MET A 29 -23.14 19.47 -3.45
N LEU A 30 -22.49 18.98 -4.50
CA LEU A 30 -21.99 19.83 -5.57
C LEU A 30 -23.13 20.34 -6.49
N ASP A 31 -24.16 19.53 -6.73
CA ASP A 31 -25.30 19.93 -7.54
C ASP A 31 -26.12 21.01 -6.82
N GLU A 32 -26.31 20.90 -5.51
CA GLU A 32 -26.96 21.92 -4.67
C GLU A 32 -26.14 23.22 -4.63
N THR A 33 -24.84 23.11 -4.38
CA THR A 33 -23.93 24.27 -4.36
C THR A 33 -23.86 24.95 -5.72
N PHE A 34 -23.88 24.18 -6.81
CA PHE A 34 -23.91 24.71 -8.16
C PHE A 34 -25.23 25.44 -8.49
N LEU A 35 -26.35 24.89 -8.04
CA LEU A 35 -27.65 25.54 -8.23
C LEU A 35 -27.68 26.90 -7.52
N LEU A 36 -27.20 26.95 -6.28
CA LEU A 36 -27.10 28.20 -5.51
C LEU A 36 -26.17 29.20 -6.22
N HIS A 37 -25.01 28.79 -6.67
CA HIS A 37 -24.10 29.62 -7.46
C HIS A 37 -24.78 30.18 -8.71
N THR A 38 -25.51 29.34 -9.45
CA THR A 38 -26.18 29.76 -10.68
C THR A 38 -27.27 30.77 -10.42
N ASN A 39 -28.07 30.56 -9.37
CA ASN A 39 -29.13 31.48 -8.99
C ASN A 39 -28.58 32.86 -8.58
N LEU A 40 -27.63 32.88 -7.63
CA LEU A 40 -27.01 34.11 -7.17
C LEU A 40 -26.24 34.86 -8.28
N THR A 41 -25.60 34.14 -9.20
CA THR A 41 -24.92 34.74 -10.36
C THR A 41 -25.91 35.44 -11.29
N ASN A 42 -27.17 35.01 -11.36
CA ASN A 42 -28.19 35.65 -12.19
C ASN A 42 -28.97 36.76 -11.43
N GLU A 43 -29.01 36.70 -10.12
CA GLU A 43 -29.73 37.65 -9.27
C GLU A 43 -28.91 38.92 -8.96
N ILE A 44 -27.59 38.76 -8.72
CA ILE A 44 -26.70 39.86 -8.37
C ILE A 44 -26.28 40.60 -9.65
N PRO A 45 -26.58 41.92 -9.79
CA PRO A 45 -26.33 42.68 -11.03
C PRO A 45 -24.85 42.63 -11.47
N LEU A 46 -23.91 42.79 -10.53
CA LEU A 46 -22.47 42.76 -10.82
C LEU A 46 -22.02 41.37 -11.33
N PHE A 47 -22.55 40.29 -10.75
CA PHE A 47 -22.22 38.94 -11.18
C PHE A 47 -22.82 38.61 -12.56
N TYR A 48 -24.05 39.08 -12.80
CA TYR A 48 -24.70 38.89 -14.09
C TYR A 48 -23.97 39.61 -15.23
N THR A 49 -23.60 40.89 -15.02
CA THR A 49 -22.82 41.66 -16.02
C THR A 49 -21.45 41.08 -16.26
N THR A 50 -20.79 40.61 -15.21
CA THR A 50 -19.46 39.93 -15.29
C THR A 50 -19.56 38.64 -16.06
N LYS A 51 -20.55 37.79 -15.80
CA LYS A 51 -20.79 36.54 -16.55
C LYS A 51 -21.06 36.79 -18.03
N ARG A 52 -21.73 37.92 -18.35
CA ARG A 52 -22.05 38.35 -19.70
C ARG A 52 -20.89 39.04 -20.42
N ASN A 53 -19.75 39.24 -19.76
CA ASN A 53 -18.61 40.03 -20.24
C ASN A 53 -18.99 41.45 -20.68
N SER A 54 -19.93 42.08 -19.96
CA SER A 54 -20.42 43.45 -20.27
C SER A 54 -19.55 44.47 -19.58
N ILE A 55 -18.55 45.01 -20.27
CA ILE A 55 -17.57 45.97 -19.72
C ILE A 55 -18.29 47.25 -19.25
N ASP A 56 -19.17 47.81 -20.09
CA ASP A 56 -19.91 49.03 -19.76
C ASP A 56 -20.83 48.84 -18.56
N GLY A 57 -21.47 47.67 -18.47
CA GLY A 57 -22.28 47.30 -17.31
C GLY A 57 -21.46 47.26 -16.03
N ILE A 58 -20.29 46.65 -16.07
CA ILE A 58 -19.35 46.57 -14.91
C ILE A 58 -18.88 47.96 -14.51
N LYS A 59 -18.42 48.78 -15.44
CA LYS A 59 -17.94 50.17 -15.16
C LYS A 59 -19.05 51.02 -14.56
N ASN A 60 -20.26 50.94 -15.12
CA ASN A 60 -21.40 51.66 -14.59
C ASN A 60 -21.75 51.23 -13.16
N LEU A 61 -21.79 49.90 -12.88
CA LEU A 61 -22.07 49.40 -11.53
C LEU A 61 -20.99 49.80 -10.53
N LEU A 62 -19.70 49.74 -10.91
CA LEU A 62 -18.58 50.18 -10.05
C LEU A 62 -18.58 51.69 -9.78
N SER A 63 -19.20 52.50 -10.64
CA SER A 63 -19.33 53.95 -10.42
C SER A 63 -20.36 54.31 -9.33
N PHE A 64 -21.28 53.42 -8.99
CA PHE A 64 -22.27 53.64 -7.93
C PHE A 64 -21.70 53.26 -6.57
N SER A 65 -21.66 54.19 -5.63
CA SER A 65 -21.20 53.96 -4.24
C SER A 65 -22.05 52.96 -3.45
N SER A 66 -23.25 52.62 -3.95
CA SER A 66 -24.14 51.61 -3.37
C SER A 66 -23.80 50.16 -3.78
N THR A 67 -22.92 49.96 -4.77
CA THR A 67 -22.54 48.63 -5.23
C THR A 67 -21.59 48.00 -4.25
N ASN A 68 -21.97 46.85 -3.67
CA ASN A 68 -21.07 46.08 -2.82
C ASN A 68 -20.14 45.23 -3.67
N ILE A 69 -18.86 45.65 -3.78
CA ILE A 69 -17.85 44.93 -4.55
C ILE A 69 -17.44 43.61 -3.89
N PHE A 70 -17.58 43.49 -2.56
CA PHE A 70 -17.24 42.29 -1.79
C PHE A 70 -18.40 41.32 -1.64
N GLU A 71 -19.48 41.47 -2.41
CA GLU A 71 -20.58 40.54 -2.40
C GLU A 71 -20.15 39.14 -2.76
N ARG A 72 -20.74 38.15 -2.07
CA ARG A 72 -20.33 36.75 -2.19
C ARG A 72 -21.42 35.88 -2.78
N GLY A 73 -21.04 35.02 -3.72
CA GLY A 73 -21.93 34.02 -4.30
C GLY A 73 -22.02 32.74 -3.51
N GLY A 74 -22.66 31.71 -4.07
CA GLY A 74 -22.89 30.41 -3.44
C GLY A 74 -21.65 29.60 -3.12
N LEU A 75 -20.54 29.89 -3.80
CA LEU A 75 -19.21 29.29 -3.52
C LEU A 75 -18.36 30.20 -2.61
N GLY A 76 -18.89 31.31 -2.17
CA GLY A 76 -18.14 32.38 -1.50
C GLY A 76 -17.25 33.19 -2.44
N GLU A 77 -17.50 33.10 -3.74
CA GLU A 77 -16.83 33.81 -4.82
C GLU A 77 -17.22 35.29 -4.91
N THR A 78 -16.33 36.13 -5.45
CA THR A 78 -16.57 37.52 -5.81
C THR A 78 -16.80 37.65 -7.31
N ALA A 79 -17.14 38.86 -7.79
CA ALA A 79 -17.28 39.12 -9.21
C ALA A 79 -16.03 38.76 -10.02
N LEU A 80 -14.81 39.04 -9.50
CA LEU A 80 -13.57 38.68 -10.19
C LEU A 80 -13.39 37.15 -10.32
N HIS A 81 -13.79 36.38 -9.31
CA HIS A 81 -13.79 34.90 -9.45
C HIS A 81 -14.73 34.46 -10.58
N ILE A 82 -15.90 35.06 -10.72
CA ILE A 82 -16.87 34.74 -11.77
C ILE A 82 -16.32 35.11 -13.15
N ALA A 83 -15.64 36.25 -13.30
CA ALA A 83 -14.97 36.61 -14.56
C ALA A 83 -13.96 35.53 -14.97
N VAL A 84 -13.09 35.14 -14.03
CA VAL A 84 -12.04 34.13 -14.28
C VAL A 84 -12.63 32.72 -14.49
N MET A 85 -13.68 32.34 -13.78
CA MET A 85 -14.37 31.05 -14.01
C MET A 85 -14.96 30.92 -15.42
N ASN A 86 -15.37 32.05 -16.00
CA ASN A 86 -15.96 32.08 -17.33
C ASN A 86 -14.94 32.43 -18.42
N ASP A 87 -13.67 32.57 -18.08
CA ASP A 87 -12.58 32.99 -18.98
C ASP A 87 -12.83 34.35 -19.66
N ASN A 88 -13.60 35.24 -18.99
CA ASN A 88 -13.94 36.58 -19.47
C ASN A 88 -12.80 37.57 -19.16
N LEU A 89 -11.82 37.68 -20.06
CA LEU A 89 -10.63 38.48 -19.87
C LEU A 89 -10.97 39.97 -19.72
N GLU A 90 -11.82 40.52 -20.58
CA GLU A 90 -12.14 41.95 -20.58
C GLU A 90 -12.90 42.36 -19.31
N ALA A 91 -13.85 41.51 -18.85
CA ALA A 91 -14.56 41.72 -17.59
C ALA A 91 -13.57 41.63 -16.41
N ALA A 92 -12.67 40.68 -16.40
CA ALA A 92 -11.64 40.55 -15.37
C ALA A 92 -10.73 41.78 -15.30
N VAL A 93 -10.27 42.28 -16.46
CA VAL A 93 -9.47 43.50 -16.53
C VAL A 93 -10.27 44.70 -16.01
N ALA A 94 -11.51 44.90 -16.44
CA ALA A 94 -12.35 45.99 -15.97
C ALA A 94 -12.58 45.95 -14.43
N LEU A 95 -12.74 44.74 -13.87
CA LEU A 95 -12.86 44.56 -12.41
C LEU A 95 -11.55 44.85 -11.68
N MET A 96 -10.42 44.39 -12.19
CA MET A 96 -9.10 44.64 -11.60
C MET A 96 -8.72 46.12 -11.63
N ASP A 97 -9.14 46.86 -12.69
CA ASP A 97 -8.89 48.29 -12.83
C ASP A 97 -9.82 49.13 -11.92
N GLY A 98 -11.10 48.69 -11.74
CA GLY A 98 -12.10 49.42 -10.95
C GLY A 98 -12.20 49.01 -9.50
N ALA A 99 -11.74 47.82 -9.13
CA ALA A 99 -11.75 47.24 -7.78
C ALA A 99 -10.54 46.33 -7.54
N PRO A 100 -9.32 46.90 -7.45
CA PRO A 100 -8.08 46.12 -7.31
C PRO A 100 -8.03 45.30 -6.03
N GLU A 101 -8.81 45.60 -5.00
CA GLU A 101 -8.90 44.86 -3.75
C GLU A 101 -9.39 43.40 -3.98
N LEU A 102 -10.13 43.16 -5.08
CA LEU A 102 -10.65 41.83 -5.40
C LEU A 102 -9.57 40.83 -5.88
N ILE A 103 -8.40 41.32 -6.27
CA ILE A 103 -7.37 40.50 -6.90
C ILE A 103 -6.91 39.34 -6.00
N ASN A 104 -6.75 39.61 -4.70
CA ASN A 104 -6.27 38.66 -3.72
C ASN A 104 -7.38 38.10 -2.78
N GLU A 105 -8.62 38.48 -3.02
CA GLU A 105 -9.74 38.01 -2.20
C GLU A 105 -9.94 36.51 -2.37
N PRO A 106 -9.94 35.73 -1.25
CA PRO A 106 -10.17 34.28 -1.32
C PRO A 106 -11.66 33.94 -1.31
N MET A 107 -12.04 32.80 -1.86
CA MET A 107 -13.35 32.20 -1.66
C MET A 107 -13.55 31.84 -0.19
N THR A 108 -14.76 31.99 0.31
CA THR A 108 -15.13 31.82 1.73
C THR A 108 -15.94 30.57 2.04
N SER A 109 -16.47 29.85 1.03
CA SER A 109 -17.22 28.63 1.28
C SER A 109 -16.34 27.51 1.86
N GLU A 110 -16.90 26.67 2.71
CA GLU A 110 -16.18 25.52 3.31
C GLU A 110 -15.56 24.60 2.27
N LEU A 111 -16.21 24.43 1.11
CA LEU A 111 -15.71 23.57 0.03
C LEU A 111 -14.49 24.15 -0.68
N PHE A 112 -14.47 25.46 -0.93
CA PHE A 112 -13.46 26.13 -1.76
C PHE A 112 -12.67 27.20 -1.00
N GLN A 113 -12.68 27.14 0.31
CA GLN A 113 -12.00 28.12 1.16
C GLN A 113 -10.56 28.36 0.74
N GLY A 114 -10.19 29.65 0.60
CA GLY A 114 -8.84 30.08 0.28
C GLY A 114 -8.49 30.06 -1.20
N VAL A 115 -9.39 29.66 -2.08
CA VAL A 115 -9.18 29.74 -3.54
C VAL A 115 -9.28 31.19 -3.98
N THR A 116 -8.21 31.73 -4.61
CA THR A 116 -8.17 33.08 -5.17
C THR A 116 -8.47 33.05 -6.68
N PRO A 117 -8.76 34.19 -7.31
CA PRO A 117 -8.91 34.25 -8.77
C PRO A 117 -7.73 33.64 -9.53
N LEU A 118 -6.49 33.83 -9.04
CA LEU A 118 -5.29 33.26 -9.66
C LEU A 118 -5.30 31.72 -9.63
N HIS A 119 -5.78 31.07 -8.56
CA HIS A 119 -5.92 29.60 -8.54
C HIS A 119 -6.85 29.10 -9.67
N ILE A 120 -7.94 29.83 -9.93
CA ILE A 120 -8.89 29.47 -10.98
C ILE A 120 -8.29 29.67 -12.37
N ALA A 121 -7.63 30.80 -12.61
CA ALA A 121 -6.95 31.09 -13.88
C ALA A 121 -5.90 29.99 -14.21
N VAL A 122 -5.14 29.56 -13.20
CA VAL A 122 -4.18 28.45 -13.32
C VAL A 122 -4.87 27.12 -13.65
N ILE A 123 -5.98 26.80 -12.99
CA ILE A 123 -6.76 25.57 -13.27
C ILE A 123 -7.35 25.58 -14.68
N ASN A 124 -7.82 26.74 -15.14
CA ASN A 124 -8.34 26.95 -16.49
C ASN A 124 -7.25 26.94 -17.55
N GLN A 125 -5.98 27.02 -17.14
CA GLN A 125 -4.81 27.14 -18.03
C GLN A 125 -4.87 28.37 -18.95
N ASN A 126 -5.51 29.44 -18.50
CA ASN A 126 -5.63 30.69 -19.26
C ASN A 126 -4.41 31.58 -19.01
N ILE A 127 -3.41 31.47 -19.90
CA ILE A 127 -2.14 32.19 -19.81
C ILE A 127 -2.34 33.71 -19.72
N SER A 128 -3.25 34.26 -20.53
CA SER A 128 -3.51 35.71 -20.55
C SER A 128 -4.08 36.20 -19.22
N LEU A 129 -5.06 35.48 -18.62
CA LEU A 129 -5.60 35.82 -17.31
C LEU A 129 -4.56 35.70 -16.19
N VAL A 130 -3.72 34.65 -16.21
CA VAL A 130 -2.62 34.48 -15.25
C VAL A 130 -1.66 35.66 -15.34
N GLN A 131 -1.24 36.03 -16.53
CA GLN A 131 -0.32 37.15 -16.77
C GLN A 131 -0.90 38.49 -16.30
N HIS A 132 -2.19 38.75 -16.59
CA HIS A 132 -2.85 39.98 -16.15
C HIS A 132 -3.03 40.04 -14.63
N LEU A 133 -3.39 38.93 -13.98
CA LEU A 133 -3.50 38.87 -12.53
C LEU A 133 -2.14 39.11 -11.84
N ILE A 134 -1.08 38.44 -12.30
CA ILE A 134 0.27 38.60 -11.74
C ILE A 134 0.78 40.02 -11.95
N SER A 135 0.61 40.60 -13.15
CA SER A 135 1.06 41.97 -13.46
C SER A 135 0.35 43.05 -12.64
N ARG A 136 -0.85 42.78 -12.14
CA ARG A 136 -1.62 43.67 -11.26
C ARG A 136 -1.45 43.39 -9.76
N GLY A 137 -0.50 42.52 -9.37
CA GLY A 137 -0.14 42.25 -7.98
C GLY A 137 -0.91 41.12 -7.32
N ALA A 138 -1.31 40.11 -8.09
CA ALA A 138 -1.80 38.87 -7.49
C ALA A 138 -0.68 38.19 -6.69
N ASP A 139 -0.96 37.83 -5.43
CA ASP A 139 -0.02 37.16 -4.57
C ASP A 139 0.11 35.68 -4.95
N VAL A 140 1.33 35.26 -5.27
CA VAL A 140 1.66 33.88 -5.68
C VAL A 140 2.17 33.03 -4.52
N SER A 141 2.54 33.63 -3.39
CA SER A 141 3.28 32.98 -2.31
C SER A 141 2.43 32.64 -1.10
N THR A 142 1.58 33.56 -0.63
CA THR A 142 0.83 33.41 0.63
C THR A 142 -0.54 32.70 0.51
N PRO A 143 -1.30 32.81 -0.61
CA PRO A 143 -2.62 32.19 -0.70
C PRO A 143 -2.58 30.66 -0.63
N ARG A 144 -3.50 30.09 0.17
CA ARG A 144 -3.60 28.64 0.40
C ARG A 144 -5.04 28.16 0.20
N ALA A 145 -5.26 27.31 -0.79
CA ALA A 145 -6.55 26.67 -1.04
C ALA A 145 -6.80 25.54 0.01
N THR A 146 -7.45 25.89 1.11
CA THR A 146 -7.66 24.98 2.26
C THR A 146 -9.05 24.34 2.29
N GLY A 147 -9.89 24.55 1.28
CA GLY A 147 -11.24 24.01 1.18
C GLY A 147 -11.32 22.50 1.23
N LEU A 148 -12.44 21.96 1.72
CA LEU A 148 -12.65 20.50 1.85
C LEU A 148 -12.52 19.77 0.52
N TYR A 149 -12.84 20.44 -0.59
CA TYR A 149 -12.73 19.88 -1.94
C TYR A 149 -11.31 19.40 -2.26
N PHE A 150 -10.28 20.12 -1.78
CA PHE A 150 -8.86 19.84 -2.04
C PHE A 150 -8.18 19.00 -0.95
N LYS A 151 -8.88 18.65 0.15
CA LYS A 151 -8.30 17.87 1.26
C LYS A 151 -8.50 16.37 1.11
N LYS A 152 -7.47 15.65 0.65
CA LYS A 152 -7.50 14.18 0.51
C LYS A 152 -7.87 13.44 1.82
N ARG A 153 -7.55 13.98 2.99
CA ARG A 153 -7.76 13.34 4.29
C ARG A 153 -9.22 13.34 4.75
N ILE A 154 -10.00 14.33 4.34
CA ILE A 154 -11.39 14.55 4.74
C ILE A 154 -12.33 14.26 3.57
N ARG A 155 -12.08 13.21 2.81
CA ARG A 155 -12.88 12.80 1.64
C ARG A 155 -12.88 13.78 0.46
N GLY A 156 -11.95 14.73 0.38
CA GLY A 156 -11.82 15.63 -0.76
C GLY A 156 -11.68 14.88 -2.09
N LEU A 157 -12.10 15.49 -3.18
CA LEU A 157 -12.14 14.88 -4.51
C LEU A 157 -10.81 14.96 -5.23
N ILE A 158 -10.13 16.10 -5.11
CA ILE A 158 -8.89 16.42 -5.80
C ILE A 158 -7.83 16.76 -4.76
N TYR A 159 -6.59 16.45 -5.08
CA TYR A 159 -5.46 16.84 -4.26
C TYR A 159 -4.39 17.50 -5.14
N TYR A 160 -4.39 18.82 -5.15
CA TYR A 160 -3.41 19.66 -5.85
C TYR A 160 -2.45 20.38 -4.89
N GLY A 161 -2.45 20.02 -3.61
CA GLY A 161 -1.78 20.79 -2.57
C GLY A 161 -2.61 21.99 -2.14
N GLU A 162 -1.96 23.03 -1.65
CA GLU A 162 -2.64 24.24 -1.16
C GLU A 162 -2.14 25.51 -1.85
N HIS A 163 -0.94 25.50 -2.44
CA HIS A 163 -0.25 26.64 -3.00
C HIS A 163 -0.42 26.75 -4.53
N ILE A 164 -0.39 27.94 -5.07
CA ILE A 164 -0.59 28.23 -6.49
C ILE A 164 0.38 27.47 -7.38
N LEU A 165 1.67 27.40 -7.01
CA LEU A 165 2.65 26.63 -7.76
C LEU A 165 2.30 25.14 -7.84
N SER A 166 1.73 24.58 -6.78
CA SER A 166 1.29 23.17 -6.78
C SER A 166 0.12 22.94 -7.74
N PHE A 167 -0.79 23.91 -7.84
CA PHE A 167 -1.87 23.88 -8.82
C PHE A 167 -1.34 23.98 -10.25
N ALA A 168 -0.44 24.93 -10.52
CA ALA A 168 0.22 25.08 -11.82
C ALA A 168 0.96 23.80 -12.23
N ALA A 169 1.73 23.22 -11.32
CA ALA A 169 2.44 21.97 -11.53
C ALA A 169 1.50 20.79 -11.88
N CYS A 170 0.35 20.71 -11.22
CA CYS A 170 -0.64 19.65 -11.50
C CYS A 170 -1.37 19.82 -12.84
N THR A 171 -1.42 21.01 -13.40
CA THR A 171 -1.96 21.27 -14.75
C THR A 171 -0.94 20.91 -15.85
N GLY A 172 0.35 21.02 -15.54
CA GLY A 172 1.44 20.66 -16.46
C GLY A 172 1.69 21.68 -17.58
N ASN A 173 1.21 22.93 -17.43
CA ASN A 173 1.47 23.99 -18.38
C ASN A 173 2.79 24.70 -18.02
N GLU A 174 3.82 24.51 -18.84
CA GLU A 174 5.17 25.02 -18.60
C GLU A 174 5.23 26.54 -18.52
N ASP A 175 4.48 27.25 -19.39
CA ASP A 175 4.45 28.71 -19.39
C ASP A 175 3.89 29.29 -18.09
N ILE A 176 2.80 28.68 -17.59
CA ILE A 176 2.18 29.10 -16.32
C ILE A 176 3.09 28.78 -15.13
N ILE A 177 3.76 27.62 -15.14
CA ILE A 177 4.69 27.23 -14.07
C ILE A 177 5.83 28.23 -13.99
N SER A 178 6.46 28.54 -15.12
CA SER A 178 7.56 29.51 -15.21
C SER A 178 7.10 30.89 -14.75
N MET A 179 5.95 31.39 -15.24
CA MET A 179 5.42 32.70 -14.82
C MET A 179 5.15 32.79 -13.31
N VAL A 180 4.65 31.71 -12.72
CA VAL A 180 4.35 31.68 -11.26
C VAL A 180 5.65 31.63 -10.44
N ILE A 181 6.68 30.90 -10.90
CA ILE A 181 8.00 30.88 -10.26
C ILE A 181 8.70 32.24 -10.40
N ASP A 182 8.72 32.83 -11.60
CA ASP A 182 9.32 34.14 -11.89
C ASP A 182 8.64 35.26 -11.06
N ALA A 183 7.36 35.13 -10.78
CA ALA A 183 6.62 36.01 -9.88
C ALA A 183 6.96 35.84 -8.39
N GLY A 184 7.84 34.90 -8.02
CA GLY A 184 8.34 34.71 -6.66
C GLY A 184 7.67 33.56 -5.87
N ALA A 185 6.99 32.62 -6.52
CA ALA A 185 6.49 31.44 -5.84
C ALA A 185 7.63 30.49 -5.48
N SER A 186 7.74 30.13 -4.20
CA SER A 186 8.77 29.21 -3.72
C SER A 186 8.44 27.75 -4.09
N THR A 187 9.44 27.02 -4.61
CA THR A 187 9.37 25.61 -4.94
C THR A 187 9.29 24.71 -3.70
N ARG A 188 9.69 25.24 -2.52
CA ARG A 188 9.90 24.49 -1.27
C ARG A 188 8.75 24.58 -0.26
N VAL A 189 7.73 25.36 -0.57
CA VAL A 189 6.54 25.45 0.32
C VAL A 189 5.88 24.10 0.49
N GLN A 190 5.46 23.84 1.74
CA GLN A 190 4.84 22.58 2.13
C GLN A 190 3.36 22.78 2.48
N ASP A 191 2.53 21.83 2.08
CA ASP A 191 1.11 21.79 2.44
C ASP A 191 0.88 21.29 3.89
N TYR A 192 -0.39 21.10 4.28
CA TYR A 192 -0.78 20.57 5.59
C TYR A 192 -0.26 19.15 5.91
N LYS A 193 0.33 18.44 4.95
CA LYS A 193 1.00 17.14 5.13
C LYS A 193 2.52 17.25 5.10
N GLY A 194 3.04 18.46 4.93
CA GLY A 194 4.44 18.70 4.69
C GLY A 194 4.88 18.30 3.27
N ASN A 195 3.95 18.10 2.35
CA ASN A 195 4.27 17.74 0.98
C ASN A 195 4.71 18.97 0.20
N THR A 196 5.87 18.91 -0.46
CA THR A 196 6.29 19.88 -1.47
C THR A 196 5.57 19.62 -2.80
N VAL A 197 5.75 20.50 -3.75
CA VAL A 197 5.20 20.34 -5.11
C VAL A 197 5.60 19.00 -5.73
N LEU A 198 6.84 18.52 -5.53
CA LEU A 198 7.29 17.21 -6.05
C LEU A 198 6.48 16.04 -5.43
N HIS A 199 6.21 16.07 -4.15
CA HIS A 199 5.35 15.06 -3.50
C HIS A 199 3.93 15.04 -4.08
N ILE A 200 3.41 16.21 -4.42
CA ILE A 200 2.05 16.35 -4.96
C ILE A 200 1.99 15.78 -6.38
N LEU A 201 3.00 16.04 -7.22
CA LEU A 201 3.12 15.49 -8.57
C LEU A 201 3.15 13.97 -8.60
N ILE A 202 3.86 13.33 -7.67
CA ILE A 202 3.90 11.87 -7.55
C ILE A 202 2.50 11.27 -7.33
N LEU A 203 1.60 12.01 -6.70
CA LEU A 203 0.25 11.57 -6.39
C LEU A 203 -0.75 11.82 -7.53
N GLN A 204 -0.33 12.47 -8.61
CA GLN A 204 -1.18 12.71 -9.77
C GLN A 204 -1.32 11.47 -10.66
N PRO A 205 -2.44 11.30 -11.35
CA PRO A 205 -2.69 10.14 -12.20
C PRO A 205 -1.89 10.17 -13.52
N ASN A 206 -1.58 11.35 -14.05
CA ASN A 206 -0.77 11.50 -15.26
C ASN A 206 0.72 11.51 -14.91
N GLN A 207 1.38 10.38 -15.16
CA GLN A 207 2.76 10.17 -14.74
C GLN A 207 3.78 10.83 -15.70
N GLU A 208 3.45 10.92 -16.98
CA GLU A 208 4.34 11.52 -17.98
C GLU A 208 4.45 13.03 -17.75
N THR A 209 3.32 13.72 -17.66
CA THR A 209 3.28 15.15 -17.32
C THR A 209 3.94 15.42 -15.97
N ALA A 210 3.75 14.53 -14.98
CA ALA A 210 4.40 14.65 -13.69
C ALA A 210 5.94 14.60 -13.81
N CYS A 211 6.51 13.72 -14.64
CA CYS A 211 7.95 13.65 -14.85
C CYS A 211 8.50 14.92 -15.52
N GLN A 212 7.84 15.41 -16.57
CA GLN A 212 8.23 16.64 -17.26
C GLN A 212 8.22 17.85 -16.31
N THR A 213 7.12 17.98 -15.55
CA THR A 213 6.98 19.07 -14.56
C THR A 213 8.00 18.95 -13.41
N ILE A 214 8.34 17.73 -12.97
CA ILE A 214 9.40 17.51 -11.98
C ILE A 214 10.74 18.03 -12.51
N GLU A 215 11.09 17.73 -13.76
CA GLU A 215 12.33 18.23 -14.38
C GLU A 215 12.37 19.75 -14.41
N LEU A 216 11.29 20.38 -14.87
CA LEU A 216 11.18 21.83 -14.96
C LEU A 216 11.36 22.50 -13.59
N ILE A 217 10.63 22.03 -12.57
CA ILE A 217 10.69 22.62 -11.21
C ILE A 217 12.06 22.38 -10.57
N MET A 218 12.67 21.21 -10.77
CA MET A 218 14.00 20.94 -10.24
C MET A 218 15.06 21.79 -10.93
N ALA A 219 14.95 22.06 -12.23
CA ALA A 219 15.85 22.95 -12.93
C ALA A 219 15.80 24.38 -12.34
N HIS A 220 14.61 24.92 -12.11
CA HIS A 220 14.45 26.22 -11.45
C HIS A 220 14.96 26.25 -10.00
N ASP A 221 14.79 25.14 -9.23
CA ASP A 221 15.28 25.07 -7.85
C ASP A 221 16.81 24.98 -7.78
N GLU A 222 17.46 24.37 -8.78
CA GLU A 222 18.93 24.27 -8.89
C GLU A 222 19.60 25.63 -9.17
N GLU A 223 18.89 26.62 -9.76
CA GLU A 223 19.36 27.98 -9.94
C GLU A 223 19.48 28.74 -8.60
N THR A 224 18.78 28.28 -7.57
CA THR A 224 18.86 28.84 -6.23
C THR A 224 19.78 27.99 -5.37
N ASP A 225 20.83 28.59 -4.78
CA ASP A 225 21.83 27.88 -3.96
C ASP A 225 21.22 27.42 -2.63
N HIS A 226 20.75 26.20 -2.57
CA HIS A 226 20.20 25.57 -1.38
C HIS A 226 21.08 24.42 -0.89
N SER A 227 21.27 24.33 0.42
CA SER A 227 22.09 23.27 1.07
C SER A 227 21.52 21.86 0.91
N VAL A 228 20.19 21.72 0.74
CA VAL A 228 19.50 20.44 0.55
C VAL A 228 18.74 20.46 -0.77
N PRO A 229 18.95 19.49 -1.66
CA PRO A 229 18.17 19.35 -2.89
C PRO A 229 16.67 19.21 -2.64
N LEU A 230 15.83 19.73 -3.53
CA LEU A 230 14.36 19.72 -3.37
C LEU A 230 13.78 18.30 -3.26
N ASP A 231 14.37 17.36 -3.99
CA ASP A 231 13.97 15.94 -3.98
C ASP A 231 14.36 15.20 -2.70
N MET A 232 15.17 15.82 -1.82
CA MET A 232 15.56 15.28 -0.51
C MET A 232 14.76 15.87 0.66
N VAL A 233 13.90 16.85 0.40
CA VAL A 233 13.06 17.48 1.46
C VAL A 233 11.98 16.48 1.91
N PRO A 234 11.95 16.08 3.19
CA PRO A 234 10.96 15.11 3.68
C PRO A 234 9.63 15.80 4.01
N ASN A 235 8.53 15.05 3.85
CA ASN A 235 7.23 15.47 4.35
C ASN A 235 7.07 15.17 5.86
N LEU A 236 5.92 15.54 6.47
CA LEU A 236 5.63 15.27 7.90
C LEU A 236 5.66 13.78 8.30
N ARG A 237 5.75 12.86 7.34
CA ARG A 237 5.91 11.43 7.58
C ARG A 237 7.36 10.96 7.44
N GLY A 238 8.29 11.86 7.25
CA GLY A 238 9.69 11.56 6.99
C GLY A 238 9.94 10.92 5.62
N LEU A 239 9.02 11.05 4.67
CA LEU A 239 9.18 10.52 3.32
C LEU A 239 9.64 11.63 2.39
N THR A 240 10.74 11.42 1.68
CA THR A 240 11.16 12.23 0.54
C THR A 240 10.25 11.95 -0.67
N PRO A 241 10.24 12.81 -1.70
CA PRO A 241 9.53 12.52 -2.95
C PRO A 241 9.86 11.12 -3.49
N PHE A 242 11.12 10.73 -3.49
CA PHE A 242 11.59 9.42 -3.92
C PHE A 242 10.96 8.26 -3.12
N LYS A 243 11.00 8.33 -1.80
CA LYS A 243 10.39 7.33 -0.90
C LYS A 243 8.87 7.31 -1.02
N LEU A 244 8.25 8.46 -1.30
CA LEU A 244 6.80 8.53 -1.55
C LEU A 244 6.41 7.82 -2.85
N ALA A 245 7.18 8.01 -3.95
CA ALA A 245 6.98 7.29 -5.21
C ALA A 245 7.07 5.76 -5.00
N ALA A 246 8.05 5.31 -4.21
CA ALA A 246 8.21 3.92 -3.82
C ALA A 246 6.99 3.39 -3.05
N ARG A 247 6.47 4.14 -2.10
CA ARG A 247 5.33 3.77 -1.27
C ARG A 247 4.02 3.66 -2.02
N GLU A 248 3.74 4.63 -2.88
CA GLU A 248 2.51 4.69 -3.67
C GLU A 248 2.57 3.73 -4.88
N GLY A 249 3.77 3.26 -5.24
CA GLY A 249 3.98 2.34 -6.36
C GLY A 249 3.99 3.05 -7.71
N ASN A 250 4.35 4.34 -7.73
CA ASN A 250 4.53 5.08 -8.95
C ASN A 250 5.88 4.73 -9.60
N VAL A 251 5.87 3.67 -10.40
CA VAL A 251 7.07 3.09 -11.02
C VAL A 251 7.73 4.06 -11.97
N VAL A 252 6.94 4.82 -12.76
CA VAL A 252 7.45 5.74 -13.78
C VAL A 252 8.23 6.87 -13.14
N VAL A 253 7.62 7.57 -12.17
CA VAL A 253 8.29 8.67 -11.47
C VAL A 253 9.47 8.15 -10.63
N PHE A 254 9.34 6.97 -10.01
CA PHE A 254 10.45 6.35 -9.28
C PHE A 254 11.65 6.11 -10.19
N GLN A 255 11.44 5.48 -11.36
CA GLN A 255 12.50 5.22 -12.36
C GLN A 255 13.10 6.53 -12.87
N HIS A 256 12.27 7.54 -13.09
CA HIS A 256 12.71 8.85 -13.53
C HIS A 256 13.68 9.50 -12.53
N LEU A 257 13.31 9.52 -11.23
CA LEU A 257 14.16 10.05 -10.17
C LEU A 257 15.45 9.23 -9.97
N VAL A 258 15.39 7.90 -10.10
CA VAL A 258 16.59 7.04 -10.09
C VAL A 258 17.53 7.41 -11.26
N ASN A 259 16.97 7.58 -12.45
CA ASN A 259 17.76 7.91 -13.65
C ASN A 259 18.40 9.31 -13.55
N LYS A 260 17.72 10.28 -12.92
CA LYS A 260 18.28 11.61 -12.69
C LYS A 260 19.52 11.57 -11.79
N ARG A 261 19.54 10.69 -10.80
CA ARG A 261 20.65 10.55 -9.85
C ARG A 261 21.77 9.61 -10.32
N ARG A 262 21.64 8.98 -11.49
CA ARG A 262 22.70 8.12 -12.04
C ARG A 262 23.82 8.97 -12.62
N VAL A 263 25.06 8.53 -12.35
CA VAL A 263 26.26 9.16 -12.90
C VAL A 263 26.84 8.24 -13.98
N PHE A 264 27.13 8.81 -15.15
CA PHE A 264 27.86 8.08 -16.20
C PHE A 264 29.32 7.87 -15.76
N GLN A 265 29.79 6.65 -15.78
CA GLN A 265 31.15 6.31 -15.36
C GLN A 265 32.09 6.15 -16.55
N CYS A 266 31.76 5.29 -17.49
CA CYS A 266 32.57 5.09 -18.70
C CYS A 266 31.74 4.40 -19.80
N GLY A 267 32.20 4.54 -21.04
CA GLY A 267 31.66 3.87 -22.21
C GLY A 267 32.77 3.18 -23.00
N LEU A 268 32.56 1.92 -23.34
CA LEU A 268 33.48 1.10 -24.15
C LEU A 268 32.69 0.52 -25.33
N GLY A 269 32.63 1.28 -26.42
CA GLY A 269 31.80 0.96 -27.58
C GLY A 269 30.31 0.92 -27.22
N PRO A 270 29.59 -0.19 -27.42
CA PRO A 270 28.18 -0.30 -27.09
C PRO A 270 27.89 -0.49 -25.59
N LEU A 271 28.93 -0.69 -24.77
CA LEU A 271 28.79 -0.89 -23.32
C LEU A 271 28.94 0.44 -22.60
N THR A 272 27.91 0.80 -21.84
CA THR A 272 27.91 1.98 -20.95
C THR A 272 27.82 1.54 -19.50
N SER A 273 28.69 2.09 -18.64
CA SER A 273 28.65 1.88 -17.20
C SER A 273 28.06 3.10 -16.50
N HIS A 274 27.11 2.86 -15.63
CA HIS A 274 26.47 3.87 -14.82
C HIS A 274 26.59 3.55 -13.34
N LEU A 275 26.85 4.56 -12.52
CA LEU A 275 26.78 4.47 -11.06
C LEU A 275 25.40 4.97 -10.59
N TYR A 276 24.79 4.21 -9.70
CA TYR A 276 23.53 4.56 -9.08
C TYR A 276 23.74 4.90 -7.60
N ASP A 277 23.14 6.01 -7.15
CA ASP A 277 23.08 6.33 -5.73
C ASP A 277 22.05 5.44 -5.03
N LEU A 278 22.52 4.66 -4.06
CA LEU A 278 21.70 3.72 -3.29
C LEU A 278 21.29 4.28 -1.91
N THR A 279 21.69 5.49 -1.56
CA THR A 279 21.55 6.05 -0.21
C THR A 279 20.11 6.00 0.32
N GLU A 280 19.12 6.37 -0.50
CA GLU A 280 17.71 6.29 -0.13
C GLU A 280 17.06 4.93 -0.42
N ILE A 281 17.66 4.16 -1.34
CA ILE A 281 17.14 2.84 -1.73
C ILE A 281 17.36 1.84 -0.60
N ASP A 282 18.59 1.83 -0.04
CA ASP A 282 19.03 0.88 0.95
C ASP A 282 19.90 1.56 2.02
N SER A 283 19.27 2.11 3.03
CA SER A 283 19.94 2.75 4.15
C SER A 283 20.07 1.78 5.32
N TRP A 284 21.31 1.59 5.81
CA TRP A 284 21.57 0.78 7.00
C TRP A 284 21.15 1.48 8.29
N ALA A 285 21.22 2.82 8.31
CA ALA A 285 20.99 3.63 9.50
C ALA A 285 19.53 4.10 9.67
N ASP A 286 18.78 4.18 8.58
CA ASP A 286 17.41 4.70 8.56
C ASP A 286 16.39 3.56 8.43
N ASN A 287 15.47 3.47 9.39
CA ASN A 287 14.32 2.57 9.36
C ASN A 287 13.29 2.93 8.27
N ASN A 288 13.63 3.81 7.32
CA ASN A 288 12.77 4.31 6.26
C ASN A 288 13.44 4.24 4.88
N SER A 289 14.23 3.21 4.59
CA SER A 289 14.74 2.99 3.22
C SER A 289 13.59 2.74 2.24
N ALA A 290 13.79 3.04 0.96
CA ALA A 290 12.77 2.79 -0.07
C ALA A 290 12.36 1.30 -0.11
N LEU A 291 13.30 0.37 0.09
CA LEU A 291 13.01 -1.06 0.18
C LEU A 291 12.07 -1.39 1.35
N GLU A 292 12.32 -0.85 2.53
CA GLU A 292 11.45 -1.07 3.69
C GLU A 292 10.06 -0.48 3.48
N VAL A 293 10.01 0.72 2.90
CA VAL A 293 8.75 1.41 2.56
C VAL A 293 7.94 0.59 1.54
N VAL A 294 8.57 0.00 0.52
CA VAL A 294 7.92 -0.88 -0.47
C VAL A 294 7.37 -2.14 0.18
N VAL A 295 8.19 -2.84 0.97
CA VAL A 295 7.77 -4.07 1.68
C VAL A 295 6.61 -3.77 2.63
N SER A 296 6.67 -2.62 3.32
CA SER A 296 5.65 -2.19 4.25
C SER A 296 4.44 -1.54 3.59
N SER A 297 4.43 -1.28 2.28
CA SER A 297 3.33 -0.62 1.57
C SER A 297 2.08 -1.49 1.49
N ARG A 298 0.90 -0.84 1.54
CA ARG A 298 -0.40 -1.48 1.30
C ARG A 298 -0.75 -1.57 -0.19
N HIS A 299 -0.08 -0.78 -1.03
CA HIS A 299 -0.33 -0.73 -2.45
C HIS A 299 0.33 -1.92 -3.15
N ARG A 300 -0.44 -2.66 -3.94
CA ARG A 300 0.10 -3.79 -4.72
C ARG A 300 1.12 -3.34 -5.76
N GLU A 301 0.91 -2.16 -6.32
CA GLU A 301 1.77 -1.53 -7.33
C GLU A 301 3.18 -1.24 -6.78
N ALA A 302 3.32 -0.95 -5.49
CA ALA A 302 4.61 -0.71 -4.86
C ALA A 302 5.60 -1.88 -5.06
N ARG A 303 5.11 -3.11 -5.18
CA ARG A 303 5.95 -4.28 -5.41
C ARG A 303 6.62 -4.29 -6.78
N ARG A 304 6.04 -3.61 -7.78
CA ARG A 304 6.64 -3.49 -9.11
C ARG A 304 7.96 -2.72 -9.09
N ILE A 305 8.18 -1.89 -8.08
CA ILE A 305 9.45 -1.18 -7.87
C ILE A 305 10.61 -2.16 -7.64
N LEU A 306 10.34 -3.34 -7.06
CA LEU A 306 11.36 -4.38 -6.89
C LEU A 306 11.85 -4.98 -8.23
N GLU A 307 11.15 -4.74 -9.33
CA GLU A 307 11.51 -5.18 -10.67
C GLU A 307 12.34 -4.13 -11.44
N VAL A 308 12.44 -2.91 -10.87
CA VAL A 308 13.12 -1.76 -11.48
C VAL A 308 14.62 -1.81 -11.19
N THR A 309 15.44 -1.52 -12.21
CA THR A 309 16.89 -1.27 -12.04
C THR A 309 17.12 0.06 -11.32
N PRO A 310 17.99 0.15 -10.25
CA PRO A 310 18.93 -0.87 -9.74
C PRO A 310 18.37 -1.74 -8.59
N VAL A 311 17.12 -1.55 -8.20
CA VAL A 311 16.53 -2.22 -7.02
C VAL A 311 16.54 -3.74 -7.17
N ARG A 312 16.19 -4.23 -8.37
CA ARG A 312 16.18 -5.65 -8.71
C ARG A 312 17.55 -6.29 -8.52
N GLU A 313 18.57 -5.64 -9.05
CA GLU A 313 19.96 -6.11 -8.98
C GLU A 313 20.46 -6.11 -7.52
N LEU A 314 20.13 -5.06 -6.77
CA LEU A 314 20.47 -4.95 -5.35
C LEU A 314 19.83 -6.07 -4.53
N VAL A 315 18.53 -6.32 -4.71
CA VAL A 315 17.82 -7.40 -4.02
C VAL A 315 18.40 -8.76 -4.40
N SER A 316 18.70 -8.99 -5.69
CA SER A 316 19.35 -10.22 -6.16
C SER A 316 20.73 -10.40 -5.56
N LEU A 317 21.54 -9.34 -5.50
CA LEU A 317 22.85 -9.36 -4.87
C LEU A 317 22.77 -9.74 -3.39
N LYS A 318 21.92 -9.08 -2.62
CA LYS A 318 21.68 -9.36 -1.19
C LYS A 318 21.22 -10.80 -0.96
N TRP A 319 20.29 -11.28 -1.80
CA TRP A 319 19.81 -12.66 -1.74
C TRP A 319 20.94 -13.66 -1.95
N ASN A 320 21.79 -13.45 -2.97
CA ASN A 320 22.88 -14.37 -3.29
C ASN A 320 24.02 -14.34 -2.27
N LEU A 321 24.35 -13.16 -1.70
CA LEU A 321 25.44 -13.01 -0.75
C LEU A 321 25.14 -13.65 0.60
N TYR A 322 24.00 -13.37 1.20
CA TYR A 322 23.68 -13.82 2.56
C TYR A 322 22.26 -14.38 2.72
N GLY A 323 21.26 -13.84 2.02
CA GLY A 323 19.86 -14.23 2.20
C GLY A 323 19.63 -15.71 1.97
N LYS A 324 20.14 -16.26 0.88
CA LYS A 324 20.03 -17.66 0.50
C LYS A 324 20.69 -18.61 1.51
N HIS A 325 21.86 -18.24 2.04
CA HIS A 325 22.59 -19.07 3.01
C HIS A 325 21.91 -19.05 4.37
N TYR A 326 21.51 -17.86 4.85
CA TYR A 326 20.78 -17.72 6.09
C TYR A 326 19.43 -18.48 6.06
N PHE A 327 18.71 -18.35 4.95
CA PHE A 327 17.42 -19.02 4.77
C PHE A 327 17.56 -20.55 4.75
N ARG A 328 18.60 -21.08 4.08
CA ARG A 328 18.89 -22.51 4.08
C ARG A 328 19.30 -23.03 5.46
N PHE A 329 20.06 -22.23 6.21
CA PHE A 329 20.41 -22.55 7.58
C PHE A 329 19.17 -22.64 8.48
N LEU A 330 18.26 -21.66 8.39
CA LEU A 330 16.99 -21.70 9.13
C LEU A 330 16.13 -22.91 8.75
N LEU A 331 16.04 -23.24 7.48
CA LEU A 331 15.35 -24.45 7.03
C LEU A 331 15.96 -25.72 7.65
N PHE A 332 17.28 -25.83 7.66
CA PHE A 332 17.97 -26.98 8.26
C PHE A 332 17.67 -27.10 9.75
N VAL A 333 17.76 -26.00 10.50
CA VAL A 333 17.44 -25.96 11.93
C VAL A 333 15.98 -26.34 12.18
N TYR A 334 15.06 -25.83 11.36
CA TYR A 334 13.64 -26.16 11.48
C TYR A 334 13.35 -27.63 11.16
N LEU A 335 13.97 -28.17 10.10
CA LEU A 335 13.83 -29.59 9.75
C LEU A 335 14.38 -30.51 10.84
N LEU A 336 15.52 -30.15 11.45
CA LEU A 336 16.07 -30.88 12.58
C LEU A 336 15.10 -30.87 13.78
N TYR A 337 14.57 -29.70 14.09
CA TYR A 337 13.60 -29.50 15.18
C TYR A 337 12.33 -30.35 14.98
N ILE A 338 11.69 -30.27 13.79
CA ILE A 338 10.46 -31.03 13.52
C ILE A 338 10.70 -32.53 13.44
N SER A 339 11.90 -32.96 13.00
CA SER A 339 12.29 -34.36 13.00
C SER A 339 12.46 -34.92 14.41
N ILE A 340 13.05 -34.14 15.34
CA ILE A 340 13.14 -34.50 16.77
C ILE A 340 11.74 -34.64 17.36
N PHE A 341 10.87 -33.66 17.12
CA PHE A 341 9.48 -33.71 17.59
C PHE A 341 8.75 -34.96 17.04
N THR A 342 8.90 -35.23 15.75
CA THR A 342 8.30 -36.42 15.09
C THR A 342 8.83 -37.72 15.70
N ALA A 343 10.14 -37.83 15.93
CA ALA A 343 10.73 -38.98 16.57
C ALA A 343 10.21 -39.20 17.99
N CYS A 344 10.10 -38.13 18.79
CA CYS A 344 9.50 -38.22 20.15
C CYS A 344 8.04 -38.69 20.12
N CYS A 345 7.28 -38.33 19.09
CA CYS A 345 5.90 -38.78 18.92
C CYS A 345 5.82 -40.27 18.49
N MET A 346 6.72 -40.71 17.59
CA MET A 346 6.75 -42.09 17.07
C MET A 346 7.25 -43.09 18.07
N PHE A 347 8.30 -42.78 18.83
CA PHE A 347 8.87 -43.66 19.85
C PHE A 347 8.18 -43.59 21.19
N ARG A 348 6.94 -43.13 21.24
CA ARG A 348 6.14 -43.12 22.43
C ARG A 348 5.79 -44.55 22.85
N PRO A 349 5.95 -44.95 24.14
CA PRO A 349 5.63 -46.27 24.59
C PRO A 349 4.13 -46.55 24.45
N LEU A 350 3.81 -47.66 23.82
CA LEU A 350 2.44 -48.18 23.70
C LEU A 350 2.06 -48.93 24.97
N LYS A 351 0.76 -48.93 25.32
CA LYS A 351 0.26 -49.70 26.43
C LYS A 351 0.44 -51.21 26.13
N PRO A 352 1.02 -52.01 27.04
CA PRO A 352 1.10 -53.43 26.86
C PRO A 352 -0.33 -54.01 26.74
N ILE A 353 -0.52 -54.90 25.76
CA ILE A 353 -1.78 -55.61 25.55
C ILE A 353 -2.00 -56.53 26.76
N PRO A 354 -3.15 -56.53 27.43
CA PRO A 354 -3.46 -57.44 28.51
C PRO A 354 -3.32 -58.91 28.02
N ALA A 355 -2.74 -59.77 28.82
CA ALA A 355 -2.43 -61.15 28.44
C ALA A 355 -3.65 -61.96 27.96
N ASN A 356 -4.86 -61.52 28.31
CA ASN A 356 -6.13 -62.19 27.97
C ASN A 356 -6.92 -61.50 26.84
N TYR A 357 -6.29 -60.59 26.07
CA TYR A 357 -6.96 -59.89 24.99
C TYR A 357 -6.80 -60.62 23.65
N SER A 358 -7.86 -61.27 23.18
CA SER A 358 -7.94 -61.79 21.81
C SER A 358 -8.39 -60.64 20.89
N LYS A 359 -7.48 -60.19 20.04
CA LYS A 359 -7.76 -59.09 19.11
C LYS A 359 -8.71 -59.56 18.01
N PRO A 360 -9.91 -58.98 17.85
CA PRO A 360 -10.72 -59.20 16.65
C PRO A 360 -10.00 -58.67 15.44
N ASP A 361 -10.05 -59.34 14.27
CA ASP A 361 -9.32 -59.02 13.06
C ASP A 361 -9.57 -57.59 12.52
N ASN A 362 -10.60 -56.93 12.97
CA ASN A 362 -10.98 -55.55 12.60
C ASN A 362 -10.64 -54.48 13.65
N ASP A 363 -9.99 -54.82 14.76
CA ASP A 363 -9.65 -53.84 15.80
C ASP A 363 -8.38 -53.08 15.43
N LYS A 364 -8.54 -51.82 14.99
CA LYS A 364 -7.47 -50.88 14.70
C LYS A 364 -7.04 -50.03 15.90
N THR A 365 -7.43 -50.38 17.10
CA THR A 365 -7.16 -49.61 18.33
C THR A 365 -5.67 -49.62 18.63
N ILE A 366 -5.08 -48.43 18.70
CA ILE A 366 -3.71 -48.24 19.19
C ILE A 366 -3.78 -48.07 20.71
N TYR A 367 -3.23 -49.03 21.44
CA TYR A 367 -3.14 -48.95 22.89
C TYR A 367 -2.04 -47.99 23.29
N ILE A 368 -2.39 -46.83 23.86
CA ILE A 368 -1.45 -45.84 24.36
C ILE A 368 -1.37 -45.97 25.89
N GLN A 369 -0.15 -45.93 26.42
CA GLN A 369 0.05 -46.03 27.87
C GLN A 369 -0.62 -44.86 28.60
N LYS A 370 -1.47 -45.19 29.57
CA LYS A 370 -2.41 -44.30 30.23
C LYS A 370 -1.79 -43.32 31.23
N ARG A 371 -0.50 -43.50 31.59
CA ARG A 371 0.22 -42.64 32.54
C ARG A 371 1.66 -42.46 32.08
N LEU A 372 2.03 -41.22 31.89
CA LEU A 372 3.41 -40.79 31.78
C LEU A 372 3.76 -39.99 33.03
N ASN A 373 3.85 -40.69 34.17
CA ASN A 373 4.46 -40.07 35.35
C ASN A 373 5.98 -39.93 35.11
N VAL A 374 6.60 -38.94 35.76
CA VAL A 374 8.05 -38.72 35.73
C VAL A 374 8.83 -40.02 36.02
N CYS A 375 8.23 -40.95 36.73
CA CYS A 375 8.74 -42.30 37.00
C CYS A 375 8.78 -43.25 35.79
N CYS A 376 8.24 -42.91 34.63
CA CYS A 376 8.20 -43.77 33.44
C CYS A 376 9.44 -43.64 32.52
N TYR A 377 10.40 -42.79 32.85
CA TYR A 377 11.64 -42.66 32.13
C TYR A 377 12.71 -43.56 32.78
N VAL A 378 12.59 -44.87 32.59
CA VAL A 378 13.47 -45.86 33.25
C VAL A 378 14.61 -46.33 32.32
N THR A 379 14.36 -46.35 31.00
CA THR A 379 15.37 -46.80 30.03
C THR A 379 16.17 -45.64 29.44
N TYR A 380 17.38 -45.96 28.91
CA TYR A 380 18.19 -44.98 28.21
C TYR A 380 17.44 -44.29 27.04
N GLY A 381 16.63 -45.03 26.30
CA GLY A 381 15.77 -44.52 25.24
C GLY A 381 14.73 -43.53 25.74
N ASP A 382 14.19 -43.77 26.95
CA ASP A 382 13.22 -42.84 27.57
C ASP A 382 13.86 -41.50 27.98
N HIS A 383 15.09 -41.52 28.48
CA HIS A 383 15.85 -40.32 28.78
C HIS A 383 16.17 -39.50 27.53
N VAL A 384 16.53 -40.15 26.42
CA VAL A 384 16.73 -39.47 25.12
C VAL A 384 15.45 -38.86 24.61
N ARG A 385 14.31 -39.54 24.75
CA ARG A 385 13.00 -38.99 24.38
C ARG A 385 12.64 -37.79 25.24
N MET A 386 12.84 -37.85 26.57
CA MET A 386 12.62 -36.73 27.47
C MET A 386 13.44 -35.50 27.05
N GLY A 387 14.71 -35.69 26.70
CA GLY A 387 15.54 -34.62 26.14
C GLY A 387 14.95 -34.01 24.86
N GLY A 388 14.48 -34.84 23.94
CA GLY A 388 13.81 -34.39 22.72
C GLY A 388 12.48 -33.66 22.98
N GLU A 389 11.70 -34.08 23.97
CA GLU A 389 10.48 -33.39 24.39
C GLU A 389 10.77 -32.02 24.98
N ILE A 390 11.81 -31.89 25.82
CA ILE A 390 12.25 -30.61 26.38
C ILE A 390 12.70 -29.67 25.25
N ILE A 391 13.52 -30.17 24.31
CA ILE A 391 13.97 -29.39 23.14
C ILE A 391 12.75 -28.90 22.33
N SER A 392 11.74 -29.73 22.16
CA SER A 392 10.52 -29.41 21.42
C SER A 392 9.71 -28.27 22.09
N VAL A 393 9.58 -28.32 23.41
CA VAL A 393 8.88 -27.25 24.16
C VAL A 393 9.68 -25.96 24.16
N VAL A 394 10.98 -26.02 24.45
CA VAL A 394 11.87 -24.85 24.43
C VAL A 394 11.87 -24.22 23.04
N GLY A 395 11.95 -25.00 21.98
CA GLY A 395 11.89 -24.52 20.60
C GLY A 395 10.55 -23.85 20.27
N ALA A 396 9.42 -24.42 20.70
CA ALA A 396 8.10 -23.83 20.51
C ALA A 396 7.97 -22.47 21.23
N VAL A 397 8.43 -22.40 22.49
CA VAL A 397 8.43 -21.14 23.26
C VAL A 397 9.35 -20.10 22.59
N ALA A 398 10.54 -20.49 22.14
CA ALA A 398 11.45 -19.59 21.43
C ALA A 398 10.81 -19.05 20.15
N MET A 399 10.16 -19.90 19.34
CA MET A 399 9.44 -19.45 18.13
C MET A 399 8.33 -18.46 18.47
N LEU A 400 7.52 -18.70 19.51
CA LEU A 400 6.48 -17.77 19.94
C LEU A 400 7.05 -16.42 20.41
N LEU A 401 8.16 -16.44 21.15
CA LEU A 401 8.82 -15.21 21.61
C LEU A 401 9.42 -14.41 20.46
N LEU A 402 9.95 -15.06 19.42
CA LEU A 402 10.51 -14.38 18.25
C LEU A 402 9.44 -13.71 17.37
N GLU A 403 8.19 -14.19 17.42
CA GLU A 403 7.08 -13.57 16.69
C GLU A 403 6.60 -12.25 17.31
N ILE A 404 6.79 -12.08 18.64
CA ILE A 404 6.29 -10.90 19.37
C ILE A 404 6.86 -9.57 18.84
N PRO A 405 8.19 -9.40 18.68
CA PRO A 405 8.76 -8.16 18.15
C PRO A 405 8.22 -7.80 16.77
N ASP A 406 8.05 -8.79 15.91
CA ASP A 406 7.54 -8.58 14.55
C ASP A 406 6.07 -8.15 14.54
N ILE A 407 5.24 -8.76 15.40
CA ILE A 407 3.84 -8.36 15.58
C ILE A 407 3.75 -6.92 16.12
N LEU A 408 4.60 -6.54 17.07
CA LEU A 408 4.62 -5.19 17.65
C LEU A 408 5.09 -4.15 16.63
N ARG A 409 6.12 -4.48 15.83
CA ARG A 409 6.68 -3.58 14.81
C ARG A 409 5.72 -3.31 13.66
N VAL A 410 5.07 -4.33 13.14
CA VAL A 410 4.20 -4.26 11.95
C VAL A 410 2.74 -3.94 12.33
N GLY A 411 2.32 -4.29 13.54
CA GLY A 411 0.94 -4.23 14.01
C GLY A 411 0.14 -5.49 13.65
N ALA A 412 -0.55 -6.07 14.63
CA ALA A 412 -1.23 -7.37 14.53
C ALA A 412 -2.17 -7.48 13.30
N LYS A 413 -3.02 -6.48 13.06
CA LYS A 413 -3.96 -6.48 11.92
C LYS A 413 -3.26 -6.58 10.57
N ARG A 414 -2.06 -6.02 10.46
CA ARG A 414 -1.28 -6.00 9.22
C ARG A 414 -0.45 -7.27 9.08
N TYR A 415 0.15 -7.71 10.18
CA TYR A 415 0.97 -8.91 10.24
C TYR A 415 0.19 -10.16 9.79
N PHE A 416 -0.98 -10.37 10.35
CA PHE A 416 -1.84 -11.51 10.01
C PHE A 416 -2.64 -11.34 8.71
N GLY A 417 -2.91 -10.09 8.29
CA GLY A 417 -3.75 -9.81 7.12
C GLY A 417 -3.01 -9.75 5.78
N GLN A 418 -1.68 -9.77 5.76
CA GLN A 418 -0.92 -9.66 4.51
C GLN A 418 -0.30 -11.00 4.08
N THR A 419 -0.86 -11.57 3.02
CA THR A 419 -0.33 -12.82 2.40
C THR A 419 1.11 -12.69 1.90
N ALA A 420 1.54 -11.46 1.54
CA ALA A 420 2.90 -11.20 1.08
C ALA A 420 3.97 -11.38 2.15
N LEU A 421 3.64 -11.04 3.40
CA LEU A 421 4.52 -11.23 4.55
C LEU A 421 4.46 -12.67 5.11
N GLY A 422 3.61 -13.53 4.53
CA GLY A 422 3.44 -14.90 5.02
C GLY A 422 2.41 -15.04 6.14
N GLY A 423 1.48 -14.08 6.28
CA GLY A 423 0.48 -14.02 7.36
C GLY A 423 -0.18 -15.37 7.74
N PRO A 424 -0.66 -16.19 6.79
CA PRO A 424 -1.22 -17.50 7.10
C PRO A 424 -0.21 -18.47 7.75
N PHE A 425 1.05 -18.45 7.34
CA PHE A 425 2.08 -19.31 7.94
C PHE A 425 2.45 -18.87 9.35
N HIS A 426 2.47 -17.58 9.64
CA HIS A 426 2.66 -17.06 11.00
C HIS A 426 1.52 -17.49 11.92
N VAL A 427 0.27 -17.48 11.43
CA VAL A 427 -0.87 -18.02 12.18
C VAL A 427 -0.68 -19.52 12.46
N ILE A 428 -0.30 -20.31 11.46
CA ILE A 428 -0.02 -21.74 11.61
C ILE A 428 1.10 -21.95 12.64
N LEU A 429 2.18 -21.17 12.60
CA LEU A 429 3.31 -21.27 13.51
C LEU A 429 2.90 -20.97 14.96
N ILE A 430 2.10 -19.92 15.16
CA ILE A 430 1.60 -19.55 16.50
C ILE A 430 0.66 -20.65 17.04
N ILE A 431 -0.27 -21.13 16.22
CA ILE A 431 -1.17 -22.23 16.62
C ILE A 431 -0.35 -23.48 16.96
N TYR A 432 0.64 -23.82 16.13
CA TYR A 432 1.57 -24.93 16.39
C TYR A 432 2.28 -24.77 17.74
N GLY A 433 2.90 -23.60 17.98
CA GLY A 433 3.60 -23.33 19.23
C GLY A 433 2.69 -23.42 20.46
N CYS A 434 1.49 -22.84 20.38
CA CYS A 434 0.48 -22.94 21.46
C CYS A 434 0.05 -24.39 21.72
N LEU A 435 -0.14 -25.19 20.66
CA LEU A 435 -0.51 -26.60 20.80
C LEU A 435 0.62 -27.44 21.41
N VAL A 436 1.89 -27.16 21.08
CA VAL A 436 3.03 -27.86 21.70
C VAL A 436 3.12 -27.54 23.19
N VAL A 437 2.91 -26.28 23.57
CA VAL A 437 2.85 -25.86 24.99
C VAL A 437 1.66 -26.52 25.70
N LEU A 438 0.48 -26.54 25.05
CA LEU A 438 -0.72 -27.22 25.58
C LEU A 438 -0.48 -28.73 25.78
N LEU A 439 0.20 -29.36 24.82
CA LEU A 439 0.58 -30.77 24.93
C LEU A 439 1.49 -31.02 26.14
N CYS A 440 2.44 -30.12 26.41
CA CYS A 440 3.26 -30.18 27.63
C CYS A 440 2.40 -30.09 28.91
N VAL A 441 1.45 -29.16 28.95
CA VAL A 441 0.53 -29.01 30.08
C VAL A 441 -0.32 -30.25 30.25
N PHE A 442 -0.88 -30.85 29.19
CA PHE A 442 -1.64 -32.08 29.24
C PHE A 442 -0.83 -33.24 29.82
N ARG A 443 0.45 -33.32 29.48
CA ARG A 443 1.37 -34.30 30.03
C ARG A 443 1.62 -34.10 31.52
N LEU A 444 1.81 -32.86 31.94
CA LEU A 444 2.03 -32.51 33.35
C LEU A 444 0.76 -32.75 34.18
N CYS A 445 -0.42 -32.51 33.61
CA CYS A 445 -1.73 -32.69 34.27
C CYS A 445 -2.29 -34.10 34.10
N GLU A 446 -1.56 -35.02 33.46
CA GLU A 446 -1.98 -36.42 33.21
C GLU A 446 -3.33 -36.56 32.48
N VAL A 447 -3.66 -35.65 31.57
CA VAL A 447 -4.90 -35.68 30.79
C VAL A 447 -4.87 -36.82 29.78
N GLN A 448 -5.98 -37.53 29.63
CA GLN A 448 -6.06 -38.75 28.81
C GLN A 448 -6.06 -38.51 27.31
N ASP A 449 -6.50 -37.31 26.84
CA ASP A 449 -6.74 -36.99 25.42
C ASP A 449 -5.56 -36.25 24.75
N GLU A 450 -4.34 -36.72 25.00
CA GLU A 450 -3.14 -36.12 24.39
C GLU A 450 -3.00 -36.41 22.88
N LEU A 451 -3.65 -37.44 22.35
CA LEU A 451 -3.44 -37.90 20.97
C LEU A 451 -3.88 -36.87 19.95
N THR A 452 -5.03 -36.23 20.19
CA THR A 452 -5.60 -35.22 19.28
C THR A 452 -4.70 -33.98 19.10
N PRO A 453 -4.24 -33.30 20.17
CA PRO A 453 -3.31 -32.18 20.00
C PRO A 453 -1.94 -32.59 19.44
N MET A 454 -1.46 -33.78 19.75
CA MET A 454 -0.20 -34.30 19.20
C MET A 454 -0.28 -34.53 17.69
N ALA A 455 -1.38 -35.12 17.19
CA ALA A 455 -1.60 -35.29 15.75
C ALA A 455 -1.71 -33.94 15.04
N ALA A 456 -2.44 -32.98 15.65
CA ALA A 456 -2.54 -31.63 15.12
C ALA A 456 -1.18 -30.92 15.05
N CYS A 457 -0.35 -31.05 16.09
CA CYS A 457 1.01 -30.50 16.09
C CYS A 457 1.87 -31.09 14.96
N LEU A 458 1.80 -32.41 14.73
CA LEU A 458 2.56 -33.04 13.63
C LEU A 458 2.15 -32.50 12.28
N VAL A 459 0.84 -32.42 12.01
CA VAL A 459 0.32 -31.88 10.73
C VAL A 459 0.74 -30.44 10.54
N LEU A 460 0.51 -29.57 11.52
CA LEU A 460 0.84 -28.14 11.43
C LEU A 460 2.35 -27.90 11.33
N GLY A 461 3.15 -28.66 12.08
CA GLY A 461 4.61 -28.56 12.02
C GLY A 461 5.16 -28.90 10.64
N TRP A 462 4.69 -29.96 10.01
CA TRP A 462 5.09 -30.32 8.64
C TRP A 462 4.49 -29.35 7.61
N CYS A 463 3.27 -28.85 7.78
CA CYS A 463 2.72 -27.82 6.92
C CYS A 463 3.57 -26.53 6.94
N ASN A 464 4.16 -26.19 8.08
CA ASN A 464 5.02 -25.03 8.20
C ASN A 464 6.35 -25.18 7.42
N VAL A 465 6.80 -26.38 7.12
CA VAL A 465 7.94 -26.59 6.19
C VAL A 465 7.68 -25.97 4.82
N MET A 466 6.42 -25.91 4.38
CA MET A 466 6.04 -25.28 3.11
C MET A 466 6.35 -23.77 3.09
N PHE A 467 6.43 -23.11 4.25
CA PHE A 467 6.87 -21.70 4.33
C PHE A 467 8.29 -21.56 3.75
N PHE A 468 9.18 -22.48 4.11
CA PHE A 468 10.55 -22.48 3.62
C PHE A 468 10.67 -22.88 2.14
N ALA A 469 9.69 -23.61 1.60
CA ALA A 469 9.66 -23.92 0.16
C ALA A 469 9.52 -22.66 -0.73
N ARG A 470 9.03 -21.54 -0.18
CA ARG A 470 8.93 -20.24 -0.88
C ARG A 470 10.29 -19.66 -1.27
N GLY A 471 11.35 -19.99 -0.56
CA GLY A 471 12.72 -19.52 -0.85
C GLY A 471 13.41 -20.24 -2.00
N PHE A 472 12.80 -21.26 -2.59
CA PHE A 472 13.32 -21.97 -3.74
C PHE A 472 12.62 -21.50 -5.02
N GLU A 473 13.41 -21.17 -6.05
CA GLU A 473 12.89 -20.65 -7.33
C GLU A 473 11.84 -21.56 -7.97
N MET A 474 12.02 -22.86 -7.86
CA MET A 474 11.11 -23.86 -8.43
C MET A 474 9.81 -24.05 -7.63
N LEU A 475 9.89 -23.98 -6.30
CA LEU A 475 8.76 -24.28 -5.40
C LEU A 475 8.02 -23.03 -4.95
N GLY A 476 8.69 -21.87 -4.94
CA GLY A 476 8.11 -20.61 -4.47
C GLY A 476 6.79 -20.24 -5.14
N PRO A 477 6.69 -20.21 -6.47
CA PRO A 477 5.44 -19.91 -7.18
C PRO A 477 4.32 -20.91 -6.84
N LEU A 478 4.62 -22.20 -6.71
CA LEU A 478 3.67 -23.24 -6.34
C LEU A 478 3.08 -22.99 -4.94
N VAL A 479 3.93 -22.69 -3.96
CA VAL A 479 3.49 -22.40 -2.58
C VAL A 479 2.62 -21.17 -2.53
N ILE A 480 2.93 -20.10 -3.29
CA ILE A 480 2.11 -18.90 -3.37
C ILE A 480 0.72 -19.21 -3.96
N VAL A 481 0.65 -20.06 -5.00
CA VAL A 481 -0.62 -20.49 -5.58
C VAL A 481 -1.42 -21.31 -4.58
N VAL A 482 -0.81 -22.28 -3.91
CA VAL A 482 -1.46 -23.10 -2.85
C VAL A 482 -1.98 -22.19 -1.73
N GLN A 483 -1.19 -21.21 -1.29
CA GLN A 483 -1.60 -20.25 -0.28
C GLN A 483 -2.80 -19.40 -0.70
N LYS A 484 -2.81 -18.89 -1.94
CA LYS A 484 -3.95 -18.09 -2.45
C LYS A 484 -5.23 -18.91 -2.61
N VAL A 485 -5.12 -20.18 -2.97
CA VAL A 485 -6.27 -21.10 -3.07
C VAL A 485 -6.73 -21.50 -1.67
N GLY A 486 -5.79 -21.66 -0.74
CA GLY A 486 -6.06 -21.97 0.66
C GLY A 486 -6.84 -20.89 1.41
N ASP A 487 -6.56 -19.61 1.13
CA ASP A 487 -7.25 -18.46 1.77
C ASP A 487 -8.79 -18.49 1.57
N THR A 488 -9.29 -19.17 0.52
CA THR A 488 -10.73 -19.25 0.24
C THR A 488 -11.42 -20.51 0.74
N ASN A 489 -10.73 -21.63 0.85
CA ASN A 489 -11.35 -22.93 1.13
C ASN A 489 -10.77 -23.67 2.36
N VAL A 490 -9.48 -23.49 2.68
CA VAL A 490 -8.85 -24.24 3.78
C VAL A 490 -9.39 -23.81 5.14
N TRP A 491 -9.72 -22.53 5.32
CA TRP A 491 -10.31 -22.05 6.57
C TRP A 491 -11.68 -22.65 6.84
N ASN A 492 -12.50 -22.78 5.81
CA ASN A 492 -13.81 -23.42 5.91
C ASN A 492 -13.70 -24.94 6.14
N THR A 493 -12.71 -25.59 5.48
CA THR A 493 -12.45 -27.03 5.64
C THR A 493 -11.82 -27.31 7.01
N PHE A 494 -10.90 -26.46 7.48
CA PHE A 494 -10.27 -26.57 8.79
C PHE A 494 -11.33 -26.42 9.91
N HIS A 495 -12.24 -25.44 9.77
CA HIS A 495 -13.32 -25.20 10.72
C HIS A 495 -14.32 -26.37 10.75
N SER A 496 -14.67 -26.96 9.60
CA SER A 496 -15.58 -28.10 9.55
C SER A 496 -14.95 -29.40 10.04
N THR A 497 -13.64 -29.57 9.87
CA THR A 497 -12.92 -30.81 10.23
C THR A 497 -12.55 -30.84 11.72
N PHE A 498 -12.23 -29.69 12.33
CA PHE A 498 -11.86 -29.60 13.75
C PHE A 498 -13.05 -29.55 14.71
N LEU A 499 -14.23 -29.15 14.24
CA LEU A 499 -15.45 -29.05 15.05
C LEU A 499 -16.35 -30.30 14.97
N CYS A 500 -16.08 -31.24 14.05
CA CYS A 500 -16.77 -32.54 14.00
C CYS A 500 -15.87 -33.64 14.60
N PRO A 501 -16.21 -34.22 15.72
CA PRO A 501 -15.45 -35.32 16.33
C PRO A 501 -15.79 -36.67 15.64
N THR A 502 -15.21 -36.91 14.46
CA THR A 502 -15.29 -38.22 13.82
C THR A 502 -13.88 -38.72 13.45
N ASN A 503 -13.54 -39.87 13.99
CA ASN A 503 -12.38 -40.74 13.78
C ASN A 503 -11.09 -40.12 13.23
N ASN A 504 -10.05 -40.10 14.05
CA ASN A 504 -8.73 -39.46 13.85
C ASN A 504 -7.98 -39.86 12.57
N TYR A 505 -8.34 -40.90 11.84
CA TYR A 505 -7.71 -41.30 10.56
C TYR A 505 -8.27 -40.57 9.36
N ASP A 506 -9.52 -40.11 9.40
CA ASP A 506 -10.15 -39.40 8.31
C ASP A 506 -9.58 -37.99 8.14
N VAL A 507 -9.06 -37.36 9.20
CA VAL A 507 -8.47 -36.01 9.16
C VAL A 507 -7.19 -35.99 8.32
N VAL A 508 -6.30 -36.94 8.54
CA VAL A 508 -5.04 -37.05 7.76
C VAL A 508 -5.33 -37.40 6.30
N LEU A 509 -6.28 -38.30 6.07
CA LEU A 509 -6.70 -38.67 4.72
C LEU A 509 -7.41 -37.51 4.00
N GLN A 510 -8.24 -36.74 4.70
CA GLN A 510 -8.90 -35.56 4.13
C GLN A 510 -7.92 -34.43 3.81
N VAL A 511 -6.91 -34.16 4.64
CA VAL A 511 -5.86 -33.19 4.35
C VAL A 511 -5.04 -33.64 3.13
N VAL A 512 -4.66 -34.90 3.06
CA VAL A 512 -3.96 -35.46 1.90
C VAL A 512 -4.85 -35.47 0.66
N ALA A 513 -6.12 -35.83 0.79
CA ALA A 513 -7.10 -35.78 -0.30
C ALA A 513 -7.37 -34.36 -0.78
N THR A 514 -7.40 -33.37 0.13
CA THR A 514 -7.56 -31.95 -0.23
C THR A 514 -6.35 -31.44 -1.00
N ILE A 515 -5.14 -31.83 -0.60
CA ILE A 515 -3.90 -31.51 -1.33
C ILE A 515 -3.91 -32.15 -2.72
N LEU A 516 -4.35 -33.41 -2.84
CA LEU A 516 -4.47 -34.12 -4.12
C LEU A 516 -5.61 -33.59 -5.00
N MET A 517 -6.73 -33.13 -4.40
CA MET A 517 -7.81 -32.49 -5.14
C MET A 517 -7.43 -31.11 -5.67
N LEU A 518 -6.59 -30.36 -4.95
CA LEU A 518 -6.01 -29.10 -5.40
C LEU A 518 -5.12 -29.31 -6.64
N GLU A 519 -4.40 -30.41 -6.70
CA GLU A 519 -3.59 -30.78 -7.88
C GLU A 519 -4.44 -31.01 -9.14
N ARG A 520 -5.66 -31.56 -9.00
CA ARG A 520 -6.59 -31.78 -10.12
C ARG A 520 -7.31 -30.53 -10.63
N ARG A 521 -7.39 -29.45 -9.83
CA ARG A 521 -8.06 -28.19 -10.21
C ARG A 521 -7.13 -27.16 -10.81
N LEU A 522 -5.81 -27.37 -10.82
CA LEU A 522 -4.85 -26.50 -11.50
C LEU A 522 -5.04 -26.59 -13.02
N PRO A 523 -5.30 -25.47 -13.72
CA PRO A 523 -5.42 -25.49 -15.17
C PRO A 523 -4.09 -25.95 -15.78
N ARG A 524 -4.14 -26.95 -16.65
CA ARG A 524 -2.97 -27.60 -17.32
C ARG A 524 -2.02 -26.64 -18.05
N ARG A 525 -2.38 -25.37 -18.20
CA ARG A 525 -1.56 -24.33 -18.84
C ARG A 525 -0.50 -23.70 -17.91
N LEU A 526 -0.56 -23.93 -16.60
CA LEU A 526 0.36 -23.37 -15.61
C LEU A 526 1.40 -24.38 -15.11
N VAL A 527 1.36 -25.62 -15.57
CA VAL A 527 2.39 -26.62 -15.27
C VAL A 527 3.49 -26.46 -16.32
N PRO A 528 4.65 -25.87 -16.00
CA PRO A 528 5.83 -26.00 -16.84
C PRO A 528 6.10 -27.50 -16.97
N ARG A 529 6.55 -27.96 -18.15
CA ARG A 529 6.90 -29.36 -18.45
C ARG A 529 7.84 -29.94 -17.40
N PHE A 530 7.29 -30.38 -16.29
CA PHE A 530 8.02 -31.19 -15.33
C PHE A 530 8.11 -32.59 -15.90
N GLY A 531 9.34 -33.03 -16.21
CA GLY A 531 9.62 -34.38 -16.63
C GLY A 531 9.05 -35.36 -15.60
N LYS A 532 8.49 -36.46 -16.11
CA LYS A 532 7.79 -37.52 -15.37
C LYS A 532 8.56 -38.18 -14.21
N CYS A 533 9.79 -37.76 -13.89
CA CYS A 533 10.66 -38.37 -12.87
C CYS A 533 10.48 -37.86 -11.43
N GLY A 534 10.00 -36.60 -11.22
CA GLY A 534 9.98 -36.01 -9.85
C GLY A 534 8.76 -36.40 -9.00
N LEU A 535 7.62 -36.67 -9.63
CA LEU A 535 6.38 -36.96 -8.89
C LEU A 535 6.29 -38.38 -8.31
N ASN A 536 6.99 -39.33 -8.92
CA ASN A 536 6.94 -40.76 -8.48
C ASN A 536 7.71 -41.03 -7.18
N TYR A 537 8.67 -40.17 -6.79
CA TYR A 537 9.44 -40.38 -5.56
C TYR A 537 8.71 -39.84 -4.31
N GLY A 538 7.99 -38.74 -4.44
CA GLY A 538 7.20 -38.17 -3.33
C GLY A 538 5.99 -39.04 -2.94
N LEU A 539 5.30 -39.60 -3.93
CA LEU A 539 4.16 -40.49 -3.72
C LEU A 539 4.57 -41.86 -3.15
N LYS A 540 5.74 -42.38 -3.52
CA LYS A 540 6.28 -43.62 -2.93
C LYS A 540 6.69 -43.43 -1.47
N ALA A 541 7.25 -42.29 -1.10
CA ALA A 541 7.59 -41.99 0.29
C ALA A 541 6.34 -41.92 1.19
N CYS A 542 5.26 -41.29 0.73
CA CYS A 542 3.97 -41.25 1.47
C CYS A 542 3.32 -42.65 1.55
N TRP A 543 3.46 -43.52 0.53
CA TRP A 543 2.90 -44.86 0.52
C TRP A 543 3.63 -45.83 1.46
N TYR A 544 4.95 -45.62 1.63
CA TYR A 544 5.76 -46.42 2.60
C TYR A 544 5.53 -46.00 4.05
N LEU A 545 5.08 -44.75 4.31
CA LEU A 545 4.77 -44.26 5.66
C LEU A 545 3.34 -44.60 6.09
N SER A 546 2.48 -45.08 5.19
CA SER A 546 1.09 -45.48 5.47
C SER A 546 0.90 -46.99 5.67
N ARG A 547 1.99 -47.80 5.56
CA ARG A 547 2.06 -49.20 6.00
C ARG A 547 2.89 -49.31 7.26
#